data_57e5b83ac5d04bb547a3b11da10ab82d
#
_entry.id   57e5b83ac5d04bb547a3b11da10ab82d
#
_cell.length_a   1.000
_cell.length_b   1.000
_cell.length_c   1.000
_cell.angle_alpha   90.00
_cell.angle_beta   90.00
_cell.angle_gamma   90.00
#
_symmetry.space_group_name_H-M   'P 1'
#
loop_
_entity.id
_entity.type
_entity.pdbx_description
1 polymer ?
#
loop_
_entity_poly.entity_id
_entity_poly.type
_entity_poly.pdbx_seq_one_letter_code
_entity_poly.pdbx_strand_id
1 'polypeptide(L)'
;MSDTFVPLSRREFGLSLGGCLLGSRLFGADSSLPWMGPATVKKVFLAVPQPTWPRPDLDVAREKAELEVTLSELERKHAGSVVLTGGDLVHTPEQAEAFAKSIGDADGLLIIDLTSGTGPLLRPFRDLATPTLLFARPYSGWSYVDVTTWAQNGKKADLVSTSEAGDLDPYMRIFRTIHHLRRCKVLVINSGTGPNRTAEAFTRQFGTAFGFPGYQDLKAVYESMDAGQARTAAGEFARGALKVVEPSMDDITASLRLYQSTLGPTD
;
A
#
# COMPACT_ATOMS: atom_id res chain seq x y z
N MET A 1 35.10 5.50 -10.25
CA MET A 1 34.47 4.40 -10.97
C MET A 1 32.99 4.75 -11.05
N SER A 2 32.52 5.10 -12.23
CA SER A 2 31.14 5.51 -12.48
C SER A 2 30.32 4.25 -12.71
N ASP A 3 29.46 3.91 -11.75
CA ASP A 3 28.46 2.86 -11.91
C ASP A 3 27.46 3.31 -12.99
N THR A 4 27.58 2.72 -14.16
CA THR A 4 26.64 2.91 -15.26
C THR A 4 25.38 2.13 -14.93
N PHE A 5 24.36 2.83 -14.48
CA PHE A 5 23.01 2.28 -14.33
C PHE A 5 22.49 1.93 -15.73
N VAL A 6 22.36 0.64 -16.03
CA VAL A 6 21.70 0.17 -17.25
C VAL A 6 20.19 0.17 -17.00
N PRO A 7 19.42 1.06 -17.62
CA PRO A 7 17.97 1.07 -17.44
C PRO A 7 17.38 -0.17 -18.12
N LEU A 8 16.65 -0.98 -17.35
CA LEU A 8 15.83 -2.07 -17.86
C LEU A 8 14.83 -1.52 -18.89
N SER A 9 14.74 -2.14 -20.05
CA SER A 9 13.73 -1.76 -21.05
C SER A 9 12.31 -2.06 -20.51
N ARG A 10 11.29 -1.34 -21.01
CA ARG A 10 9.88 -1.58 -20.67
C ARG A 10 9.45 -3.04 -20.90
N ARG A 11 10.11 -3.73 -21.81
CA ARG A 11 9.85 -5.13 -22.15
C ARG A 11 10.42 -6.08 -21.10
N GLU A 12 11.61 -5.80 -20.59
CA GLU A 12 12.27 -6.57 -19.53
C GLU A 12 11.57 -6.37 -18.18
N PHE A 13 11.08 -5.16 -17.91
CA PHE A 13 10.25 -4.88 -16.74
C PHE A 13 8.89 -5.59 -16.81
N GLY A 14 8.24 -5.65 -17.98
CA GLY A 14 6.98 -6.37 -18.18
C GLY A 14 7.11 -7.88 -18.05
N LEU A 15 8.25 -8.46 -18.44
CA LEU A 15 8.52 -9.88 -18.30
C LEU A 15 8.79 -10.30 -16.85
N SER A 16 9.45 -9.47 -16.07
CA SER A 16 9.69 -9.72 -14.64
C SER A 16 8.40 -9.63 -13.80
N LEU A 17 7.48 -8.70 -14.13
CA LEU A 17 6.17 -8.61 -13.48
C LEU A 17 5.22 -9.75 -13.87
N GLY A 18 5.24 -10.19 -15.13
CA GLY A 18 4.44 -11.32 -15.60
C GLY A 18 4.81 -12.64 -14.92
N GLY A 19 6.09 -12.86 -14.65
CA GLY A 19 6.59 -14.02 -13.93
C GLY A 19 6.10 -14.12 -12.49
N CYS A 20 6.03 -13.00 -11.78
CA CYS A 20 5.52 -12.96 -10.38
C CYS A 20 4.04 -13.26 -10.27
N LEU A 21 3.21 -12.86 -11.24
CA LEU A 21 1.77 -13.09 -11.22
C LEU A 21 1.38 -14.53 -11.62
N LEU A 22 2.18 -15.17 -12.47
CA LEU A 22 1.98 -16.56 -12.87
C LEU A 22 2.46 -17.56 -11.80
N GLY A 23 3.53 -17.24 -11.08
CA GLY A 23 4.06 -18.08 -10.02
C GLY A 23 3.06 -18.32 -8.89
N SER A 24 2.28 -17.34 -8.48
CA SER A 24 1.29 -17.47 -7.41
C SER A 24 0.13 -18.41 -7.74
N ARG A 25 -0.18 -18.62 -9.02
CA ARG A 25 -1.22 -19.56 -9.47
C ARG A 25 -0.73 -21.00 -9.63
N LEU A 26 0.57 -21.19 -9.86
CA LEU A 26 1.15 -22.51 -10.11
C LEU A 26 1.39 -23.34 -8.84
N PHE A 27 1.48 -22.70 -7.68
CA PHE A 27 1.91 -23.39 -6.46
C PHE A 27 0.80 -23.66 -5.45
N GLY A 28 -0.48 -23.50 -5.82
CA GLY A 28 -1.60 -23.96 -5.00
C GLY A 28 -1.63 -23.48 -3.55
N ALA A 29 -0.77 -22.53 -3.23
CA ALA A 29 -0.75 -21.90 -1.94
C ALA A 29 -1.92 -20.90 -1.90
N ASP A 30 -2.97 -21.29 -1.21
CA ASP A 30 -4.05 -20.42 -0.73
C ASP A 30 -3.53 -19.39 0.31
N SER A 31 -2.24 -19.18 0.34
CA SER A 31 -1.58 -18.13 1.08
C SER A 31 -1.62 -16.86 0.22
N SER A 32 -2.70 -16.09 0.37
CA SER A 32 -2.68 -14.69 0.01
C SER A 32 -1.47 -14.06 0.72
N LEU A 33 -0.39 -13.85 -0.04
CA LEU A 33 0.78 -13.15 0.50
C LEU A 33 0.27 -11.88 1.18
N PRO A 34 0.72 -11.54 2.39
CA PRO A 34 0.16 -10.43 3.19
C PRO A 34 0.08 -9.10 2.44
N TRP A 35 0.98 -8.89 1.47
CA TRP A 35 1.00 -7.71 0.62
C TRP A 35 -0.01 -7.76 -0.55
N MET A 36 -0.62 -8.92 -0.83
CA MET A 36 -1.66 -9.07 -1.87
C MET A 36 -3.06 -8.68 -1.40
N GLY A 37 -3.30 -8.61 -0.09
CA GLY A 37 -4.55 -8.15 0.48
C GLY A 37 -4.87 -6.68 0.11
N PRO A 38 -6.10 -6.20 0.27
CA PRO A 38 -6.43 -4.80 0.08
C PRO A 38 -5.79 -3.92 1.16
N ALA A 39 -5.45 -2.68 0.81
CA ALA A 39 -5.08 -1.67 1.79
C ALA A 39 -6.30 -1.31 2.64
N THR A 40 -6.16 -1.28 3.95
CA THR A 40 -7.20 -0.83 4.87
C THR A 40 -7.02 0.65 5.18
N VAL A 41 -7.98 1.47 4.78
CA VAL A 41 -7.99 2.91 5.05
C VAL A 41 -9.15 3.23 5.98
N LYS A 42 -8.84 3.79 7.16
CA LYS A 42 -9.88 4.29 8.05
C LYS A 42 -10.32 5.69 7.62
N LYS A 43 -11.62 5.91 7.60
CA LYS A 43 -12.21 7.22 7.29
C LYS A 43 -12.93 7.77 8.51
N VAL A 44 -12.86 9.10 8.68
CA VAL A 44 -13.55 9.85 9.73
C VAL A 44 -14.06 11.17 9.19
N PHE A 45 -15.25 11.56 9.58
CA PHE A 45 -15.82 12.85 9.26
C PHE A 45 -15.70 13.78 10.45
N LEU A 46 -15.21 14.99 10.21
CA LEU A 46 -15.08 16.02 11.24
C LEU A 46 -16.07 17.15 10.96
N ALA A 47 -16.82 17.53 11.97
CA ALA A 47 -17.73 18.67 11.90
C ALA A 47 -17.96 19.24 13.30
N VAL A 48 -18.09 20.58 13.39
CA VAL A 48 -18.60 21.18 14.62
C VAL A 48 -20.10 20.90 14.79
N PRO A 49 -20.62 20.77 16.03
CA PRO A 49 -22.03 20.44 16.27
C PRO A 49 -23.01 21.45 15.65
N GLN A 50 -22.63 22.71 15.62
CA GLN A 50 -23.41 23.80 15.03
C GLN A 50 -22.53 24.53 14.01
N PRO A 51 -22.69 24.23 12.72
CA PRO A 51 -21.98 24.95 11.67
C PRO A 51 -22.26 26.46 11.77
N THR A 52 -21.21 27.25 11.46
CA THR A 52 -21.29 28.69 11.44
C THR A 52 -20.92 29.20 10.04
N TRP A 53 -20.46 30.44 9.94
CA TRP A 53 -19.93 30.95 8.68
C TRP A 53 -18.85 30.00 8.10
N PRO A 54 -18.83 29.74 6.80
CA PRO A 54 -19.68 30.34 5.75
C PRO A 54 -20.97 29.55 5.43
N ARG A 55 -21.23 28.41 6.06
CA ARG A 55 -22.41 27.57 5.80
C ARG A 55 -23.18 27.25 7.09
N PRO A 56 -23.87 28.24 7.68
CA PRO A 56 -24.61 28.02 8.94
C PRO A 56 -25.75 27.01 8.80
N ASP A 57 -26.33 26.89 7.60
CA ASP A 57 -27.47 26.03 7.33
C ASP A 57 -27.04 24.64 6.79
N LEU A 58 -25.77 24.27 6.95
CA LEU A 58 -25.27 22.96 6.50
C LEU A 58 -25.91 21.84 7.31
N ASP A 59 -26.65 20.97 6.64
CA ASP A 59 -27.05 19.69 7.18
C ASP A 59 -25.86 18.71 7.09
N VAL A 60 -25.12 18.63 8.19
CA VAL A 60 -23.90 17.81 8.30
C VAL A 60 -24.21 16.32 8.10
N ALA A 61 -25.37 15.85 8.58
CA ALA A 61 -25.74 14.44 8.45
C ALA A 61 -26.03 14.08 6.99
N ARG A 62 -26.72 14.96 6.28
CA ARG A 62 -27.00 14.83 4.85
C ARG A 62 -25.71 14.89 4.02
N GLU A 63 -24.84 15.88 4.26
CA GLU A 63 -23.56 16.00 3.55
C GLU A 63 -22.70 14.73 3.73
N LYS A 64 -22.63 14.22 4.97
CA LYS A 64 -21.96 12.94 5.25
C LYS A 64 -22.56 11.78 4.45
N ALA A 65 -23.90 11.66 4.44
CA ALA A 65 -24.58 10.57 3.74
C ALA A 65 -24.31 10.59 2.24
N GLU A 66 -24.34 11.77 1.61
CA GLU A 66 -24.02 11.97 0.19
C GLU A 66 -22.56 11.56 -0.12
N LEU A 67 -21.62 11.96 0.74
CA LEU A 67 -20.21 11.59 0.60
C LEU A 67 -19.97 10.09 0.81
N GLU A 68 -20.68 9.45 1.73
CA GLU A 68 -20.58 8.00 1.95
C GLU A 68 -20.99 7.20 0.69
N VAL A 69 -21.99 7.67 -0.05
CA VAL A 69 -22.37 7.06 -1.35
C VAL A 69 -21.19 7.16 -2.33
N THR A 70 -20.63 8.36 -2.48
CA THR A 70 -19.51 8.58 -3.40
C THR A 70 -18.25 7.79 -2.99
N LEU A 71 -17.94 7.73 -1.69
CA LEU A 71 -16.81 6.95 -1.18
C LEU A 71 -17.01 5.44 -1.40
N SER A 72 -18.26 4.96 -1.27
CA SER A 72 -18.60 3.55 -1.56
C SER A 72 -18.45 3.23 -3.05
N GLU A 73 -18.78 4.16 -3.94
CA GLU A 73 -18.53 4.01 -5.38
C GLU A 73 -17.04 3.97 -5.70
N LEU A 74 -16.27 4.83 -5.05
CA LEU A 74 -14.82 4.85 -5.18
C LEU A 74 -14.20 3.54 -4.68
N GLU A 75 -14.63 3.02 -3.53
CA GLU A 75 -14.20 1.73 -3.01
C GLU A 75 -14.52 0.60 -3.98
N ARG A 76 -15.73 0.58 -4.55
CA ARG A 76 -16.13 -0.40 -5.57
C ARG A 76 -15.26 -0.34 -6.82
N LYS A 77 -14.88 0.87 -7.27
CA LYS A 77 -13.95 1.06 -8.38
C LYS A 77 -12.57 0.46 -8.09
N HIS A 78 -12.16 0.47 -6.83
CA HIS A 78 -10.89 -0.08 -6.34
C HIS A 78 -11.06 -1.42 -5.62
N ALA A 79 -12.14 -2.17 -5.94
CA ALA A 79 -12.43 -3.46 -5.30
C ALA A 79 -11.22 -4.41 -5.34
N GLY A 80 -10.92 -5.05 -4.21
CA GLY A 80 -9.74 -5.92 -4.03
C GLY A 80 -8.40 -5.17 -3.85
N SER A 81 -8.39 -3.84 -3.97
CA SER A 81 -7.19 -3.02 -3.80
C SER A 81 -7.22 -2.17 -2.54
N VAL A 82 -8.38 -1.61 -2.20
CA VAL A 82 -8.59 -0.75 -1.02
C VAL A 82 -9.92 -1.11 -0.37
N VAL A 83 -9.95 -1.07 0.96
CA VAL A 83 -11.16 -1.16 1.78
C VAL A 83 -11.23 0.06 2.68
N LEU A 84 -12.36 0.78 2.60
CA LEU A 84 -12.64 1.93 3.45
C LEU A 84 -13.42 1.47 4.68
N THR A 85 -12.89 1.70 5.87
CA THR A 85 -13.51 1.33 7.15
C THR A 85 -13.79 2.54 8.03
N GLY A 86 -14.62 2.40 9.05
CA GLY A 86 -15.03 3.51 9.92
C GLY A 86 -16.11 4.37 9.26
N GLY A 87 -16.00 5.69 9.37
CA GLY A 87 -17.01 6.62 8.88
C GLY A 87 -17.77 7.31 10.01
N ASP A 88 -17.18 7.30 11.20
CA ASP A 88 -17.76 8.02 12.36
C ASP A 88 -17.80 9.52 12.08
N LEU A 89 -18.86 10.17 12.55
CA LEU A 89 -18.99 11.61 12.57
C LEU A 89 -18.56 12.11 13.95
N VAL A 90 -17.48 12.87 13.96
CA VAL A 90 -16.81 13.35 15.18
C VAL A 90 -17.09 14.84 15.36
N HIS A 91 -17.58 15.19 16.55
CA HIS A 91 -17.97 16.54 16.91
C HIS A 91 -17.17 17.14 18.07
N THR A 92 -16.47 16.28 18.84
CA THR A 92 -15.72 16.72 20.03
C THR A 92 -14.28 16.21 20.01
N PRO A 93 -13.35 16.90 20.69
CA PRO A 93 -11.97 16.42 20.82
C PRO A 93 -11.87 15.03 21.44
N GLU A 94 -12.72 14.69 22.42
CA GLU A 94 -12.75 13.39 23.09
C GLU A 94 -13.13 12.28 22.12
N GLN A 95 -14.10 12.52 21.23
CA GLN A 95 -14.47 11.60 20.16
C GLN A 95 -13.31 11.44 19.16
N ALA A 96 -12.62 12.53 18.81
CA ALA A 96 -11.46 12.50 17.94
C ALA A 96 -10.30 11.68 18.54
N GLU A 97 -10.03 11.85 19.84
CA GLU A 97 -9.03 11.06 20.56
C GLU A 97 -9.40 9.56 20.62
N ALA A 98 -10.67 9.26 20.89
CA ALA A 98 -11.14 7.88 20.90
C ALA A 98 -10.98 7.23 19.51
N PHE A 99 -11.36 7.95 18.46
CA PHE A 99 -11.18 7.48 17.08
C PHE A 99 -9.70 7.30 16.74
N ALA A 100 -8.83 8.25 17.07
CA ALA A 100 -7.39 8.17 16.82
C ALA A 100 -6.77 6.92 17.47
N LYS A 101 -7.19 6.56 18.70
CA LYS A 101 -6.76 5.33 19.39
C LYS A 101 -7.27 4.06 18.68
N SER A 102 -8.38 4.14 17.97
CA SER A 102 -8.99 2.99 17.27
C SER A 102 -8.39 2.69 15.90
N ILE A 103 -7.47 3.51 15.38
CA ILE A 103 -6.93 3.38 14.02
C ILE A 103 -6.19 2.05 13.83
N GLY A 104 -5.48 1.59 14.85
CA GLY A 104 -4.78 0.31 14.82
C GLY A 104 -3.71 0.24 13.72
N ASP A 105 -3.63 -0.89 13.02
CA ASP A 105 -2.68 -1.16 11.94
C ASP A 105 -3.23 -0.79 10.55
N ALA A 106 -4.06 0.24 10.46
CA ALA A 106 -4.53 0.73 9.17
C ALA A 106 -3.39 1.26 8.30
N ASP A 107 -3.49 1.02 6.98
CA ASP A 107 -2.50 1.46 6.01
C ASP A 107 -2.61 2.96 5.72
N GLY A 108 -3.78 3.55 6.00
CA GLY A 108 -4.03 4.98 5.84
C GLY A 108 -5.20 5.50 6.66
N LEU A 109 -5.24 6.80 6.82
CA LEU A 109 -6.32 7.56 7.44
C LEU A 109 -6.83 8.60 6.43
N LEU A 110 -8.14 8.59 6.17
CA LEU A 110 -8.84 9.60 5.39
C LEU A 110 -9.69 10.44 6.33
N ILE A 111 -9.31 11.69 6.53
CA ILE A 111 -10.07 12.67 7.30
C ILE A 111 -10.90 13.49 6.32
N ILE A 112 -12.21 13.52 6.50
CA ILE A 112 -13.12 14.33 5.71
C ILE A 112 -13.59 15.49 6.58
N ASP A 113 -13.19 16.71 6.21
CA ASP A 113 -13.51 17.92 6.96
C ASP A 113 -14.70 18.64 6.32
N LEU A 114 -15.82 18.69 7.06
CA LEU A 114 -17.10 19.17 6.56
C LEU A 114 -17.41 20.63 6.93
N THR A 115 -16.83 21.11 8.03
CA THR A 115 -17.16 22.44 8.56
C THR A 115 -15.95 23.25 8.98
N SER A 116 -16.08 24.55 9.07
CA SER A 116 -15.05 25.37 9.72
C SER A 116 -14.98 25.10 11.22
N GLY A 117 -13.84 25.41 11.84
CA GLY A 117 -13.65 25.27 13.29
C GLY A 117 -13.21 23.92 13.78
N THR A 118 -12.88 22.96 12.92
CA THR A 118 -12.48 21.59 13.26
C THR A 118 -11.02 21.46 13.72
N GLY A 119 -10.24 22.53 13.78
CA GLY A 119 -8.84 22.48 14.25
C GLY A 119 -8.62 21.71 15.56
N PRO A 120 -9.44 21.88 16.62
CA PRO A 120 -9.35 21.08 17.84
C PRO A 120 -9.57 19.58 17.60
N LEU A 121 -10.43 19.21 16.65
CA LEU A 121 -10.72 17.83 16.28
C LEU A 121 -9.57 17.17 15.49
N LEU A 122 -8.76 17.98 14.78
CA LEU A 122 -7.61 17.50 14.02
C LEU A 122 -6.39 17.15 14.90
N ARG A 123 -6.25 17.82 16.05
CA ARG A 123 -5.06 17.68 16.90
C ARG A 123 -4.68 16.24 17.25
N PRO A 124 -5.61 15.33 17.61
CA PRO A 124 -5.28 13.95 17.95
C PRO A 124 -4.64 13.16 16.80
N PHE A 125 -4.85 13.58 15.56
CA PHE A 125 -4.33 12.88 14.38
C PHE A 125 -2.92 13.34 13.97
N ARG A 126 -2.46 14.49 14.46
CA ARG A 126 -1.18 15.10 14.07
C ARG A 126 0.03 14.20 14.26
N ASP A 127 0.06 13.45 15.36
CA ASP A 127 1.24 12.69 15.77
C ASP A 127 1.15 11.20 15.43
N LEU A 128 0.15 10.80 14.65
CA LEU A 128 0.01 9.44 14.17
C LEU A 128 1.13 9.08 13.19
N ALA A 129 1.59 7.84 13.27
CA ALA A 129 2.52 7.27 12.30
C ALA A 129 1.82 6.86 10.99
N THR A 130 0.48 6.70 11.04
CA THR A 130 -0.35 6.31 9.91
C THR A 130 -0.38 7.41 8.85
N PRO A 131 -0.12 7.10 7.58
CA PRO A 131 -0.26 8.04 6.48
C PRO A 131 -1.67 8.63 6.44
N THR A 132 -1.76 9.95 6.46
CA THR A 132 -3.01 10.67 6.63
C THR A 132 -3.30 11.57 5.42
N LEU A 133 -4.49 11.46 4.86
CA LEU A 133 -5.02 12.34 3.84
C LEU A 133 -6.15 13.17 4.44
N LEU A 134 -6.05 14.49 4.35
CA LEU A 134 -7.18 15.40 4.61
C LEU A 134 -7.93 15.66 3.31
N PHE A 135 -9.20 15.33 3.28
CA PHE A 135 -10.14 15.81 2.26
C PHE A 135 -10.91 17.00 2.83
N ALA A 136 -10.45 18.19 2.49
CA ALA A 136 -11.07 19.44 2.90
C ALA A 136 -12.18 19.81 1.91
N ARG A 137 -13.42 19.77 2.36
CA ARG A 137 -14.57 20.20 1.57
C ARG A 137 -14.56 21.71 1.38
N PRO A 138 -15.16 22.24 0.31
CA PRO A 138 -15.32 23.68 0.15
C PRO A 138 -15.95 24.31 1.39
N TYR A 139 -15.35 25.38 1.85
CA TYR A 139 -15.79 26.12 3.04
C TYR A 139 -15.61 25.39 4.38
N SER A 140 -14.82 24.32 4.45
CA SER A 140 -14.49 23.65 5.72
C SER A 140 -13.47 24.43 6.59
N GLY A 141 -13.04 25.59 6.15
CA GLY A 141 -12.19 26.49 6.95
C GLY A 141 -10.69 26.30 6.70
N TRP A 142 -9.87 26.39 7.76
CA TRP A 142 -8.42 26.51 7.69
C TRP A 142 -7.67 25.21 8.00
N SER A 143 -8.34 24.10 8.15
CA SER A 143 -7.76 22.79 8.45
C SER A 143 -6.64 22.36 7.49
N TYR A 144 -6.71 22.80 6.23
CA TYR A 144 -5.66 22.59 5.24
C TYR A 144 -4.31 23.19 5.64
N VAL A 145 -4.30 24.31 6.39
CA VAL A 145 -3.06 24.93 6.89
C VAL A 145 -2.38 24.04 7.92
N ASP A 146 -3.16 23.44 8.82
CA ASP A 146 -2.65 22.51 9.83
C ASP A 146 -1.96 21.32 9.17
N VAL A 147 -2.64 20.66 8.23
CA VAL A 147 -2.11 19.46 7.56
C VAL A 147 -0.91 19.79 6.65
N THR A 148 -0.93 20.94 5.97
CA THR A 148 0.25 21.41 5.21
C THR A 148 1.45 21.61 6.14
N THR A 149 1.23 22.17 7.32
CA THR A 149 2.27 22.35 8.33
C THR A 149 2.80 20.99 8.83
N TRP A 150 1.92 20.00 9.00
CA TRP A 150 2.36 18.64 9.37
C TRP A 150 3.29 18.05 8.30
N ALA A 151 2.90 18.14 7.02
CA ALA A 151 3.71 17.65 5.90
C ALA A 151 5.07 18.36 5.83
N GLN A 152 5.12 19.68 6.00
CA GLN A 152 6.36 20.46 6.05
C GLN A 152 7.28 20.04 7.22
N ASN A 153 6.70 19.59 8.32
CA ASN A 153 7.43 19.05 9.47
C ASN A 153 7.74 17.55 9.36
N GLY A 154 7.65 16.98 8.16
CA GLY A 154 8.03 15.59 7.87
C GLY A 154 7.02 14.53 8.31
N LYS A 155 5.78 14.93 8.66
CA LYS A 155 4.71 13.97 8.90
C LYS A 155 4.23 13.36 7.58
N LYS A 156 3.77 12.12 7.60
CA LYS A 156 3.19 11.44 6.43
C LYS A 156 1.76 11.93 6.22
N ALA A 157 1.61 13.16 5.83
CA ALA A 157 0.32 13.81 5.63
C ALA A 157 0.28 14.51 4.29
N ASP A 158 -0.90 14.49 3.66
CA ASP A 158 -1.20 15.21 2.44
C ASP A 158 -2.63 15.72 2.49
N LEU A 159 -3.00 16.62 1.59
CA LEU A 159 -4.34 17.17 1.53
C LEU A 159 -4.86 17.28 0.10
N VAL A 160 -6.17 17.13 -0.03
CA VAL A 160 -6.92 17.49 -1.23
C VAL A 160 -8.06 18.42 -0.82
N SER A 161 -8.11 19.58 -1.47
CA SER A 161 -9.15 20.59 -1.22
C SER A 161 -9.94 20.80 -2.51
N THR A 162 -11.12 20.18 -2.59
CA THR A 162 -11.94 20.16 -3.79
C THR A 162 -13.41 19.92 -3.46
N SER A 163 -14.31 20.33 -4.38
CA SER A 163 -15.72 19.94 -4.37
C SER A 163 -15.93 18.50 -4.88
N GLU A 164 -14.98 18.00 -5.66
CA GLU A 164 -15.11 16.74 -6.40
C GLU A 164 -14.49 15.59 -5.62
N ALA A 165 -15.32 14.71 -5.03
CA ALA A 165 -14.81 13.53 -4.34
C ALA A 165 -14.09 12.53 -5.27
N GLY A 166 -14.30 12.62 -6.59
CA GLY A 166 -13.55 11.88 -7.59
C GLY A 166 -12.05 12.14 -7.59
N ASP A 167 -11.61 13.29 -7.10
CA ASP A 167 -10.20 13.67 -6.96
C ASP A 167 -9.47 12.82 -5.90
N LEU A 168 -10.21 12.04 -5.11
CA LEU A 168 -9.64 11.04 -4.20
C LEU A 168 -9.14 9.77 -4.93
N ASP A 169 -9.51 9.55 -6.20
CA ASP A 169 -9.14 8.34 -6.96
C ASP A 169 -7.61 8.06 -6.99
N PRO A 170 -6.74 9.05 -7.26
CA PRO A 170 -5.30 8.84 -7.20
C PRO A 170 -4.81 8.40 -5.82
N TYR A 171 -5.43 8.90 -4.75
CA TYR A 171 -5.04 8.59 -3.38
C TYR A 171 -5.36 7.16 -2.97
N MET A 172 -6.40 6.55 -3.54
CA MET A 172 -6.65 5.11 -3.35
C MET A 172 -5.48 4.27 -3.84
N ARG A 173 -4.89 4.64 -4.98
CA ARG A 173 -3.68 3.99 -5.49
C ARG A 173 -2.45 4.25 -4.62
N ILE A 174 -2.33 5.45 -4.05
CA ILE A 174 -1.26 5.79 -3.12
C ILE A 174 -1.37 4.92 -1.86
N PHE A 175 -2.55 4.80 -1.24
CA PHE A 175 -2.76 3.92 -0.09
C PHE A 175 -2.43 2.46 -0.41
N ARG A 176 -2.85 1.98 -1.58
CA ARG A 176 -2.47 0.65 -2.06
C ARG A 176 -0.96 0.49 -2.19
N THR A 177 -0.27 1.49 -2.74
CA THR A 177 1.19 1.48 -2.88
C THR A 177 1.88 1.44 -1.52
N ILE A 178 1.41 2.26 -0.56
CA ILE A 178 1.91 2.26 0.81
C ILE A 178 1.75 0.89 1.46
N HIS A 179 0.57 0.26 1.33
CA HIS A 179 0.31 -1.09 1.81
C HIS A 179 1.32 -2.09 1.25
N HIS A 180 1.53 -2.09 -0.07
CA HIS A 180 2.49 -2.99 -0.70
C HIS A 180 3.92 -2.76 -0.19
N LEU A 181 4.37 -1.52 -0.17
CA LEU A 181 5.73 -1.19 0.25
C LEU A 181 6.00 -1.55 1.71
N ARG A 182 5.02 -1.38 2.59
CA ARG A 182 5.15 -1.73 4.02
C ARG A 182 5.14 -3.22 4.29
N ARG A 183 4.51 -4.03 3.44
CA ARG A 183 4.30 -5.46 3.66
C ARG A 183 5.16 -6.34 2.76
N CYS A 184 5.81 -5.78 1.74
CA CYS A 184 6.73 -6.54 0.90
C CYS A 184 8.09 -6.69 1.57
N LYS A 185 8.78 -7.78 1.21
CA LYS A 185 10.17 -8.03 1.57
C LYS A 185 10.99 -8.08 0.29
N VAL A 186 12.00 -7.24 0.19
CA VAL A 186 12.93 -7.22 -0.94
C VAL A 186 14.16 -8.07 -0.60
N LEU A 187 14.42 -9.08 -1.39
CA LEU A 187 15.65 -9.88 -1.27
C LEU A 187 16.70 -9.34 -2.23
N VAL A 188 17.84 -8.97 -1.69
CA VAL A 188 19.03 -8.55 -2.44
C VAL A 188 20.03 -9.69 -2.40
N ILE A 189 20.02 -10.52 -3.44
CA ILE A 189 20.92 -11.67 -3.55
C ILE A 189 22.28 -11.17 -4.03
N ASN A 190 23.26 -11.21 -3.16
CA ASN A 190 24.61 -10.76 -3.44
C ASN A 190 25.65 -11.61 -2.71
N SER A 191 26.91 -11.17 -2.72
CA SER A 191 28.02 -11.86 -2.03
C SER A 191 28.00 -11.78 -0.50
N GLY A 192 26.85 -11.41 0.12
CA GLY A 192 26.72 -11.34 1.58
C GLY A 192 27.15 -9.99 2.18
N THR A 193 27.26 -8.93 1.38
CA THR A 193 27.39 -7.56 1.88
C THR A 193 26.03 -7.09 2.40
N GLY A 194 25.92 -6.86 3.68
CA GLY A 194 24.67 -6.47 4.38
C GLY A 194 24.03 -5.16 3.86
N PRO A 195 23.13 -4.58 4.63
CA PRO A 195 22.33 -3.43 4.21
C PRO A 195 23.20 -2.26 3.75
N ASN A 196 22.78 -1.60 2.69
CA ASN A 196 23.39 -0.38 2.18
C ASN A 196 22.49 0.82 2.48
N ARG A 197 23.02 2.03 2.28
CA ARG A 197 22.31 3.29 2.54
C ARG A 197 20.95 3.38 1.84
N THR A 198 20.82 2.80 0.64
CA THR A 198 19.56 2.81 -0.12
C THR A 198 18.51 1.95 0.56
N ALA A 199 18.85 0.72 0.96
CA ALA A 199 17.94 -0.16 1.69
C ALA A 199 17.50 0.45 3.02
N GLU A 200 18.45 1.02 3.79
CA GLU A 200 18.14 1.70 5.05
C GLU A 200 17.21 2.91 4.86
N ALA A 201 17.46 3.73 3.83
CA ALA A 201 16.61 4.87 3.51
C ALA A 201 15.22 4.43 3.11
N PHE A 202 15.12 3.37 2.31
CA PHE A 202 13.85 2.83 1.84
C PHE A 202 13.04 2.21 2.98
N THR A 203 13.67 1.42 3.86
CA THR A 203 13.04 0.88 5.08
C THR A 203 12.52 2.01 5.97
N ARG A 204 13.34 3.04 6.20
CA ARG A 204 12.92 4.18 7.02
C ARG A 204 11.76 4.95 6.40
N GLN A 205 11.77 5.16 5.08
CA GLN A 205 10.77 5.94 4.37
C GLN A 205 9.44 5.19 4.24
N PHE A 206 9.50 3.92 3.82
CA PHE A 206 8.34 3.15 3.39
C PHE A 206 8.01 1.97 4.30
N GLY A 207 8.90 1.59 5.22
CA GLY A 207 8.72 0.42 6.08
C GLY A 207 9.02 -0.91 5.39
N THR A 208 9.52 -0.90 4.14
CA THR A 208 9.86 -2.10 3.39
C THR A 208 10.97 -2.90 4.07
N ALA A 209 10.77 -4.19 4.25
CA ALA A 209 11.79 -5.09 4.77
C ALA A 209 12.80 -5.48 3.68
N PHE A 210 14.07 -5.59 4.05
CA PHE A 210 15.12 -6.07 3.16
C PHE A 210 15.82 -7.27 3.77
N GLY A 211 16.08 -8.29 2.94
CA GLY A 211 16.95 -9.43 3.26
C GLY A 211 18.16 -9.44 2.33
N PHE A 212 19.29 -9.89 2.83
CA PHE A 212 20.57 -9.94 2.07
C PHE A 212 21.17 -11.35 2.11
N PRO A 213 20.46 -12.37 1.55
CA PRO A 213 21.01 -13.72 1.49
C PRO A 213 22.23 -13.77 0.59
N GLY A 214 23.24 -14.52 1.02
CA GLY A 214 24.37 -14.86 0.18
C GLY A 214 24.05 -15.96 -0.84
N TYR A 215 24.90 -16.12 -1.85
CA TYR A 215 24.74 -17.19 -2.84
C TYR A 215 24.75 -18.60 -2.21
N GLN A 216 25.48 -18.78 -1.12
CA GLN A 216 25.53 -20.08 -0.43
C GLN A 216 24.22 -20.41 0.28
N ASP A 217 23.55 -19.39 0.87
CA ASP A 217 22.26 -19.57 1.51
C ASP A 217 21.21 -19.96 0.46
N LEU A 218 21.19 -19.25 -0.68
CA LEU A 218 20.31 -19.57 -1.79
C LEU A 218 20.57 -20.96 -2.36
N LYS A 219 21.85 -21.35 -2.48
CA LYS A 219 22.25 -22.68 -2.96
C LYS A 219 21.75 -23.77 -2.01
N ALA A 220 21.90 -23.60 -0.70
CA ALA A 220 21.43 -24.57 0.29
C ALA A 220 19.91 -24.77 0.18
N VAL A 221 19.13 -23.69 0.04
CA VAL A 221 17.68 -23.79 -0.18
C VAL A 221 17.36 -24.48 -1.50
N TYR A 222 18.02 -24.10 -2.59
CA TYR A 222 17.87 -24.73 -3.90
C TYR A 222 18.11 -26.24 -3.86
N GLU A 223 19.16 -26.70 -3.17
CA GLU A 223 19.52 -28.10 -3.04
C GLU A 223 18.52 -28.90 -2.19
N SER A 224 17.89 -28.24 -1.19
CA SER A 224 16.88 -28.87 -0.33
C SER A 224 15.51 -29.05 -1.00
N MET A 225 15.26 -28.37 -2.13
CA MET A 225 13.96 -28.41 -2.79
C MET A 225 13.71 -29.72 -3.55
N ASP A 226 12.47 -30.21 -3.48
CA ASP A 226 12.05 -31.40 -4.19
C ASP A 226 12.10 -31.23 -5.72
N ALA A 227 12.95 -31.98 -6.38
CA ALA A 227 13.13 -31.88 -7.83
C ALA A 227 11.89 -32.38 -8.61
N GLY A 228 11.10 -33.29 -8.04
CA GLY A 228 9.89 -33.81 -8.66
C GLY A 228 8.77 -32.75 -8.69
N GLN A 229 8.59 -32.05 -7.58
CA GLN A 229 7.65 -30.94 -7.51
C GLN A 229 8.04 -29.81 -8.48
N ALA A 230 9.32 -29.46 -8.53
CA ALA A 230 9.83 -28.46 -9.47
C ALA A 230 9.60 -28.89 -10.93
N ARG A 231 9.77 -30.17 -11.27
CA ARG A 231 9.51 -30.70 -12.61
C ARG A 231 8.03 -30.68 -12.98
N THR A 232 7.14 -30.98 -12.03
CA THR A 232 5.70 -30.88 -12.21
C THR A 232 5.29 -29.44 -12.52
N ALA A 233 5.76 -28.49 -11.72
CA ALA A 233 5.52 -27.06 -11.93
C ALA A 233 6.09 -26.56 -13.26
N ALA A 234 7.27 -27.04 -13.66
CA ALA A 234 7.87 -26.74 -14.96
C ALA A 234 6.98 -27.23 -16.13
N GLY A 235 6.39 -28.42 -16.00
CA GLY A 235 5.44 -28.95 -16.97
C GLY A 235 4.16 -28.09 -17.08
N GLU A 236 3.65 -27.60 -15.96
CA GLU A 236 2.48 -26.69 -15.93
C GLU A 236 2.81 -25.33 -16.54
N PHE A 237 3.95 -24.77 -16.21
CA PHE A 237 4.43 -23.51 -16.80
C PHE A 237 4.60 -23.63 -18.32
N ALA A 238 5.25 -24.68 -18.80
CA ALA A 238 5.46 -24.92 -20.22
C ALA A 238 4.15 -25.12 -21.01
N ARG A 239 3.14 -25.77 -20.40
CA ARG A 239 1.81 -25.93 -21.01
C ARG A 239 1.07 -24.61 -21.19
N GLY A 240 1.33 -23.61 -20.36
CA GLY A 240 0.76 -22.26 -20.48
C GLY A 240 1.41 -21.40 -21.57
N ALA A 241 2.55 -21.82 -22.12
CA ALA A 241 3.26 -21.08 -23.17
C ALA A 241 2.67 -21.38 -24.55
N LEU A 242 2.59 -20.35 -25.42
CA LEU A 242 2.18 -20.52 -26.82
C LEU A 242 3.18 -21.39 -27.60
N LYS A 243 4.46 -21.32 -27.25
CA LYS A 243 5.55 -22.08 -27.86
C LYS A 243 6.76 -22.07 -26.91
N VAL A 244 7.42 -23.19 -26.78
CA VAL A 244 8.74 -23.31 -26.14
C VAL A 244 9.75 -23.55 -27.27
N VAL A 245 10.73 -22.66 -27.43
CA VAL A 245 11.65 -22.67 -28.58
C VAL A 245 13.05 -23.09 -28.18
N GLU A 246 13.62 -22.55 -27.10
CA GLU A 246 14.99 -22.76 -26.72
C GLU A 246 15.20 -23.52 -25.41
N PRO A 247 14.53 -23.20 -24.27
CA PRO A 247 14.87 -23.86 -23.03
C PRO A 247 14.42 -25.31 -23.06
N SER A 248 15.30 -26.21 -22.63
CA SER A 248 14.92 -27.59 -22.34
C SER A 248 14.01 -27.65 -21.10
N MET A 249 13.29 -28.75 -20.91
CA MET A 249 12.52 -28.96 -19.67
C MET A 249 13.38 -28.99 -18.42
N ASP A 250 14.65 -29.38 -18.55
CA ASP A 250 15.58 -29.37 -17.43
C ASP A 250 16.01 -27.93 -17.08
N ASP A 251 16.18 -27.04 -18.07
CA ASP A 251 16.44 -25.61 -17.85
C ASP A 251 15.25 -24.92 -17.18
N ILE A 252 14.03 -25.21 -17.65
CA ILE A 252 12.79 -24.68 -17.05
C ILE A 252 12.66 -25.18 -15.62
N THR A 253 12.92 -26.46 -15.36
CA THR A 253 12.88 -27.06 -14.02
C THR A 253 13.90 -26.41 -13.10
N ALA A 254 15.14 -26.24 -13.56
CA ALA A 254 16.20 -25.59 -12.79
C ALA A 254 15.86 -24.13 -12.46
N SER A 255 15.31 -23.40 -13.43
CA SER A 255 14.90 -22.00 -13.27
C SER A 255 13.75 -21.88 -12.26
N LEU A 256 12.76 -22.76 -12.33
CA LEU A 256 11.65 -22.77 -11.36
C LEU A 256 12.11 -23.16 -9.96
N ARG A 257 13.02 -24.12 -9.85
CA ARG A 257 13.64 -24.51 -8.59
C ARG A 257 14.41 -23.34 -7.96
N LEU A 258 15.14 -22.57 -8.79
CA LEU A 258 15.82 -21.36 -8.34
C LEU A 258 14.82 -20.28 -7.88
N TYR A 259 13.75 -20.08 -8.65
CA TYR A 259 12.68 -19.16 -8.27
C TYR A 259 12.02 -19.55 -6.94
N GLN A 260 11.67 -20.84 -6.79
CA GLN A 260 11.11 -21.35 -5.52
C GLN A 260 12.06 -21.15 -4.33
N SER A 261 13.37 -21.31 -4.54
CA SER A 261 14.36 -21.08 -3.48
C SER A 261 14.43 -19.62 -3.02
N THR A 262 14.05 -18.67 -3.88
CA THR A 262 13.94 -17.23 -3.50
C THR A 262 12.66 -16.95 -2.72
N LEU A 263 11.65 -17.81 -2.83
CA LEU A 263 10.39 -17.74 -2.07
C LEU A 263 10.44 -18.58 -0.77
N GLY A 264 11.60 -19.22 -0.48
CA GLY A 264 11.81 -20.10 0.67
C GLY A 264 11.38 -19.48 2.00
N PRO A 265 11.38 -20.24 3.12
CA PRO A 265 10.67 -19.87 4.33
C PRO A 265 10.91 -18.40 4.70
N THR A 266 9.86 -17.64 4.58
CA THR A 266 9.82 -16.22 4.91
C THR A 266 9.56 -16.09 6.41
N ASP A 267 10.48 -16.60 7.23
CA ASP A 267 10.49 -16.33 8.67
C ASP A 267 11.12 -14.98 8.95
#